data_5ee1bb320b78ae260a9e8367ae1e8396
#
_entry.id   5ee1bb320b78ae260a9e8367ae1e8396
#
_cell.length_a   1.000
_cell.length_b   1.000
_cell.length_c   1.000
_cell.angle_alpha   90.00
_cell.angle_beta   90.00
_cell.angle_gamma   90.00
#
_symmetry.space_group_name_H-M   'P 1'
#
loop_
_entity.id
_entity.type
_entity.pdbx_description
1 polymer ?
#
loop_
_entity_poly.entity_id
_entity_poly.type
_entity_poly.pdbx_seq_one_letter_code
_entity_poly.pdbx_strand_id
1 'polypeptide(L)'
;MGRANPDLVDLVGRLIVGGPEDRPPLIAIVGAQGSGKTTLARAAAERFGAAQISIDDVYLTRAEREAMGREVHPLFVTRGPPGTHDLGLLQRLIEALSAARPDDETLIPDFDKRGDDRRPVTDWRVFRGRPSAILIDAWCLGALPEEAAALTVPVNALETDHDPDGGWRRAVNGVVGGIYADFIARFDAVLFLRAPSFDVVLDWRCQQEADLLGV
;
A
#
# COMPACT_ATOMS: atom_id res chain seq x y z
N MET A 1 16.11 9.93 8.22
CA MET A 1 14.95 9.05 8.43
C MET A 1 14.57 9.06 9.91
N GLY A 2 13.34 9.46 10.25
CA GLY A 2 12.86 9.47 11.63
C GLY A 2 12.81 8.06 12.24
N ARG A 3 12.98 7.95 13.56
CA ARG A 3 12.80 6.69 14.29
C ARG A 3 11.31 6.39 14.44
N ALA A 4 10.93 5.11 14.30
CA ALA A 4 9.58 4.68 14.62
C ALA A 4 9.29 4.89 16.11
N ASN A 5 8.04 5.27 16.44
CA ASN A 5 7.59 5.37 17.83
C ASN A 5 7.61 3.98 18.48
N PRO A 6 8.37 3.78 19.60
CA PRO A 6 8.50 2.48 20.25
C PRO A 6 7.16 1.89 20.70
N ASP A 7 6.24 2.71 21.20
CA ASP A 7 4.93 2.26 21.68
C ASP A 7 4.07 1.70 20.52
N LEU A 8 4.20 2.28 19.32
CA LEU A 8 3.53 1.75 18.13
C LEU A 8 4.18 0.45 17.66
N VAL A 9 5.51 0.32 17.75
CA VAL A 9 6.20 -0.95 17.45
C VAL A 9 5.75 -2.03 18.42
N ASP A 10 5.64 -1.73 19.72
CA ASP A 10 5.12 -2.65 20.74
C ASP A 10 3.65 -3.02 20.49
N LEU A 11 2.84 -2.06 19.99
CA LEU A 11 1.45 -2.34 19.59
C LEU A 11 1.40 -3.35 18.44
N VAL A 12 2.23 -3.18 17.39
CA VAL A 12 2.32 -4.16 16.30
C VAL A 12 2.73 -5.53 16.85
N GLY A 13 3.69 -5.59 17.79
CA GLY A 13 4.08 -6.84 18.45
C GLY A 13 2.91 -7.53 19.16
N ARG A 14 2.05 -6.78 19.85
CA ARG A 14 0.83 -7.34 20.47
C ARG A 14 -0.16 -7.87 19.43
N LEU A 15 -0.32 -7.21 18.29
CA LEU A 15 -1.16 -7.68 17.20
C LEU A 15 -0.61 -8.98 16.58
N ILE A 16 0.72 -9.11 16.47
CA ILE A 16 1.36 -10.34 16.00
C ILE A 16 1.08 -11.51 16.96
N VAL A 17 1.28 -11.28 18.26
CA VAL A 17 1.05 -12.32 19.28
C VAL A 17 -0.42 -12.71 19.42
N GLY A 18 -1.34 -11.76 19.22
CA GLY A 18 -2.79 -11.99 19.26
C GLY A 18 -3.40 -12.55 17.98
N GLY A 19 -2.59 -12.77 16.95
CA GLY A 19 -3.04 -13.31 15.66
C GLY A 19 -3.27 -14.82 15.66
N PRO A 20 -3.60 -15.41 14.48
CA PRO A 20 -3.80 -16.85 14.32
C PRO A 20 -2.49 -17.62 14.61
N GLU A 21 -2.64 -18.82 15.21
CA GLU A 21 -1.49 -19.67 15.59
C GLU A 21 -1.01 -20.57 14.42
N ASP A 22 -1.89 -20.87 13.48
CA ASP A 22 -1.65 -21.81 12.36
C ASP A 22 -0.90 -21.16 11.18
N ARG A 23 -0.99 -19.85 11.05
CA ARG A 23 -0.33 -19.07 9.99
C ARG A 23 0.20 -17.73 10.49
N PRO A 24 1.14 -17.09 9.77
CA PRO A 24 1.53 -15.72 10.05
C PRO A 24 0.32 -14.78 9.97
N PRO A 25 0.06 -13.95 10.99
CA PRO A 25 -1.01 -12.95 10.90
C PRO A 25 -0.72 -11.94 9.80
N LEU A 26 -1.77 -11.57 9.07
CA LEU A 26 -1.76 -10.54 8.04
C LEU A 26 -2.25 -9.22 8.63
N ILE A 27 -1.37 -8.24 8.75
CA ILE A 27 -1.63 -6.98 9.44
C ILE A 27 -1.45 -5.81 8.46
N ALA A 28 -2.47 -4.97 8.32
CA ALA A 28 -2.38 -3.72 7.56
C ALA A 28 -1.97 -2.56 8.46
N ILE A 29 -0.99 -1.78 8.03
CA ILE A 29 -0.61 -0.50 8.63
C ILE A 29 -0.99 0.59 7.63
N VAL A 30 -2.08 1.30 7.89
CA VAL A 30 -2.70 2.23 6.96
C VAL A 30 -2.68 3.67 7.48
N GLY A 31 -2.81 4.65 6.60
CA GLY A 31 -2.82 6.07 6.94
C GLY A 31 -2.33 6.95 5.79
N ALA A 32 -2.37 8.26 5.95
CA ALA A 32 -1.96 9.23 4.95
C ALA A 32 -0.47 9.14 4.56
N GLN A 33 -0.10 9.69 3.42
CA GLN A 33 1.29 9.85 3.01
C GLN A 33 2.05 10.66 4.07
N GLY A 34 3.31 10.29 4.34
CA GLY A 34 4.13 10.96 5.36
C GLY A 34 3.80 10.59 6.82
N SER A 35 2.75 9.80 7.11
CA SER A 35 2.37 9.43 8.48
C SER A 35 3.30 8.44 9.19
N GLY A 36 4.36 7.98 8.53
CA GLY A 36 5.34 7.05 9.12
C GLY A 36 5.00 5.57 9.02
N LYS A 37 3.99 5.16 8.24
CA LYS A 37 3.59 3.75 8.04
C LYS A 37 4.76 2.82 7.71
N THR A 38 5.50 3.15 6.67
CA THR A 38 6.62 2.33 6.19
C THR A 38 7.75 2.27 7.22
N THR A 39 8.01 3.37 7.93
CA THR A 39 9.00 3.43 9.00
C THR A 39 8.59 2.52 10.16
N LEU A 40 7.30 2.54 10.56
CA LEU A 40 6.75 1.67 11.58
C LEU A 40 6.78 0.21 11.15
N ALA A 41 6.30 -0.09 9.92
CA ALA A 41 6.27 -1.44 9.39
C ALA A 41 7.67 -2.08 9.31
N ARG A 42 8.68 -1.32 8.85
CA ARG A 42 10.07 -1.78 8.80
C ARG A 42 10.65 -2.04 10.18
N ALA A 43 10.46 -1.11 11.13
CA ALA A 43 10.96 -1.26 12.49
C ALA A 43 10.32 -2.47 13.20
N ALA A 44 9.02 -2.70 13.00
CA ALA A 44 8.34 -3.88 13.53
C ALA A 44 8.81 -5.17 12.85
N ALA A 45 8.96 -5.15 11.52
CA ALA A 45 9.45 -6.30 10.77
C ALA A 45 10.87 -6.72 11.22
N GLU A 46 11.76 -5.77 11.38
CA GLU A 46 13.13 -6.00 11.86
C GLU A 46 13.14 -6.57 13.29
N ARG A 47 12.31 -6.01 14.17
CA ARG A 47 12.27 -6.43 15.60
C ARG A 47 11.64 -7.80 15.81
N PHE A 48 10.61 -8.14 15.03
CA PHE A 48 9.82 -9.35 15.25
C PHE A 48 10.03 -10.45 14.20
N GLY A 49 10.88 -10.24 13.19
CA GLY A 49 11.08 -11.20 12.11
C GLY A 49 9.87 -11.32 11.17
N ALA A 50 9.12 -10.23 10.97
CA ALA A 50 7.99 -10.19 10.06
C ALA A 50 8.41 -9.82 8.63
N ALA A 51 7.62 -10.23 7.64
CA ALA A 51 7.79 -9.78 6.27
C ALA A 51 7.06 -8.44 6.08
N GLN A 52 7.78 -7.40 5.63
CA GLN A 52 7.19 -6.10 5.32
C GLN A 52 7.09 -5.89 3.83
N ILE A 53 5.91 -5.49 3.35
CA ILE A 53 5.60 -5.17 1.97
C ILE A 53 4.88 -3.84 1.94
N SER A 54 5.31 -2.91 1.08
CA SER A 54 4.52 -1.72 0.79
C SER A 54 3.57 -1.99 -0.37
N ILE A 55 2.34 -1.48 -0.30
CA ILE A 55 1.45 -1.54 -1.46
C ILE A 55 2.06 -0.83 -2.68
N ASP A 56 2.90 0.16 -2.44
CA ASP A 56 3.64 0.89 -3.48
C ASP A 56 4.67 0.00 -4.21
N ASP A 57 5.10 -1.12 -3.63
CA ASP A 57 6.04 -2.05 -4.26
C ASP A 57 5.37 -2.93 -5.33
N VAL A 58 4.03 -2.99 -5.32
CA VAL A 58 3.23 -3.80 -6.26
C VAL A 58 2.41 -2.97 -7.24
N TYR A 59 2.81 -1.74 -7.56
CA TYR A 59 2.16 -1.05 -8.67
C TYR A 59 2.21 -1.88 -9.95
N LEU A 60 1.18 -1.77 -10.75
CA LEU A 60 1.18 -2.23 -12.14
C LEU A 60 2.39 -1.65 -12.88
N THR A 61 2.95 -2.38 -13.81
CA THR A 61 4.01 -1.88 -14.69
C THR A 61 3.51 -0.66 -15.48
N ARG A 62 4.45 0.12 -15.98
CA ARG A 62 4.10 1.29 -16.81
C ARG A 62 3.25 0.88 -18.01
N ALA A 63 3.62 -0.22 -18.69
CA ALA A 63 2.88 -0.72 -19.86
C ALA A 63 1.43 -1.10 -19.51
N GLU A 64 1.21 -1.76 -18.36
CA GLU A 64 -0.13 -2.10 -17.87
C GLU A 64 -0.95 -0.85 -17.54
N ARG A 65 -0.36 0.17 -16.89
CA ARG A 65 -1.03 1.44 -16.60
C ARG A 65 -1.34 2.24 -17.87
N GLU A 66 -0.46 2.22 -18.88
CA GLU A 66 -0.73 2.81 -20.19
C GLU A 66 -1.88 2.09 -20.91
N ALA A 67 -2.01 0.77 -20.78
CA ALA A 67 -3.16 0.04 -21.29
C ALA A 67 -4.45 0.47 -20.58
N MET A 68 -4.45 0.53 -19.25
CA MET A 68 -5.59 1.07 -18.48
C MET A 68 -5.94 2.52 -18.88
N GLY A 69 -4.92 3.34 -19.15
CA GLY A 69 -5.11 4.70 -19.63
C GLY A 69 -5.88 4.79 -20.95
N ARG A 70 -5.69 3.82 -21.83
CA ARG A 70 -6.41 3.73 -23.11
C ARG A 70 -7.80 3.10 -22.98
N GLU A 71 -7.93 2.09 -22.12
CA GLU A 71 -9.12 1.24 -22.04
C GLU A 71 -10.16 1.75 -21.05
N VAL A 72 -9.72 2.40 -19.97
CA VAL A 72 -10.58 2.88 -18.89
C VAL A 72 -10.62 4.39 -18.82
N HIS A 73 -9.48 5.01 -18.47
CA HIS A 73 -9.39 6.46 -18.36
C HIS A 73 -7.94 6.96 -18.36
N PRO A 74 -7.57 8.05 -19.07
CA PRO A 74 -6.19 8.54 -19.19
C PRO A 74 -5.46 8.76 -17.84
N LEU A 75 -6.17 9.15 -16.80
CA LEU A 75 -5.58 9.36 -15.47
C LEU A 75 -4.98 8.08 -14.82
N PHE A 76 -5.33 6.88 -15.30
CA PHE A 76 -4.74 5.64 -14.80
C PHE A 76 -3.30 5.39 -15.30
N VAL A 77 -2.79 6.18 -16.23
CA VAL A 77 -1.35 6.14 -16.58
C VAL A 77 -0.51 6.53 -15.36
N THR A 78 -0.99 7.46 -14.53
CA THR A 78 -0.31 7.88 -13.31
C THR A 78 -0.55 6.83 -12.22
N ARG A 79 0.55 6.32 -11.61
CA ARG A 79 0.47 5.45 -10.45
C ARG A 79 -0.09 6.18 -9.24
N GLY A 80 -0.66 5.44 -8.31
CA GLY A 80 -1.17 5.96 -7.03
C GLY A 80 -2.62 5.58 -6.80
N PRO A 81 -3.58 5.97 -7.66
CA PRO A 81 -4.99 5.70 -7.41
C PRO A 81 -5.28 4.21 -7.22
N PRO A 82 -6.28 3.86 -6.39
CA PRO A 82 -6.82 2.49 -6.35
C PRO A 82 -7.13 1.99 -7.77
N GLY A 83 -6.72 0.74 -8.05
CA GLY A 83 -6.77 0.16 -9.40
C GLY A 83 -5.41 0.12 -10.09
N THR A 84 -4.42 0.92 -9.66
CA THR A 84 -3.06 0.89 -10.22
C THR A 84 -2.10 -0.04 -9.49
N HIS A 85 -2.58 -0.84 -8.53
CA HIS A 85 -1.80 -1.85 -7.83
C HIS A 85 -2.17 -3.26 -8.33
N ASP A 86 -1.16 -4.12 -8.49
CA ASP A 86 -1.32 -5.54 -8.82
C ASP A 86 -1.67 -6.32 -7.54
N LEU A 87 -2.95 -6.25 -7.13
CA LEU A 87 -3.43 -7.00 -5.97
C LEU A 87 -3.32 -8.51 -6.16
N GLY A 88 -3.33 -9.00 -7.41
CA GLY A 88 -3.11 -10.41 -7.71
C GLY A 88 -1.68 -10.84 -7.39
N LEU A 89 -0.68 -10.03 -7.74
CA LEU A 89 0.71 -10.26 -7.33
C LEU A 89 0.86 -10.21 -5.81
N LEU A 90 0.27 -9.21 -5.16
CA LEU A 90 0.32 -9.08 -3.71
C LEU A 90 -0.33 -10.27 -3.00
N GLN A 91 -1.44 -10.77 -3.52
CA GLN A 91 -2.11 -11.96 -2.99
C GLN A 91 -1.22 -13.21 -3.09
N ARG A 92 -0.64 -13.47 -4.27
CA ARG A 92 0.30 -14.60 -4.45
C ARG A 92 1.50 -14.51 -3.52
N LEU A 93 2.00 -13.29 -3.28
CA LEU A 93 3.11 -13.06 -2.37
C LEU A 93 2.72 -13.38 -0.91
N ILE A 94 1.54 -12.95 -0.47
CA ILE A 94 1.00 -13.27 0.87
C ILE A 94 0.85 -14.79 1.03
N GLU A 95 0.32 -15.47 0.01
CA GLU A 95 0.16 -16.93 0.01
C GLU A 95 1.51 -17.64 0.11
N ALA A 96 2.50 -17.21 -0.67
CA ALA A 96 3.86 -17.76 -0.62
C ALA A 96 4.50 -17.58 0.77
N LEU A 97 4.44 -16.38 1.35
CA LEU A 97 4.97 -16.10 2.68
C LEU A 97 4.23 -16.89 3.78
N SER A 98 2.91 -17.05 3.64
CA SER A 98 2.11 -17.81 4.61
C SER A 98 2.44 -19.29 4.60
N ALA A 99 2.76 -19.85 3.43
CA ALA A 99 3.11 -21.25 3.25
C ALA A 99 4.62 -21.54 3.41
N ALA A 100 5.46 -20.50 3.57
CA ALA A 100 6.90 -20.63 3.59
C ALA A 100 7.40 -21.54 4.74
N ARG A 101 8.41 -22.34 4.44
CA ARG A 101 9.17 -23.18 5.36
C ARG A 101 10.43 -22.44 5.84
N PRO A 102 11.14 -22.91 6.88
CA PRO A 102 12.32 -22.23 7.40
C PRO A 102 13.43 -21.94 6.38
N ASP A 103 13.58 -22.80 5.36
CA ASP A 103 14.65 -22.68 4.35
C ASP A 103 14.18 -22.09 3.03
N ASP A 104 12.90 -21.73 2.90
CA ASP A 104 12.35 -21.17 1.66
C ASP A 104 12.77 -19.72 1.49
N GLU A 105 12.90 -19.31 0.23
CA GLU A 105 13.15 -17.91 -0.18
C GLU A 105 11.93 -17.36 -0.92
N THR A 106 11.43 -16.21 -0.46
CA THR A 106 10.32 -15.51 -1.11
C THR A 106 10.81 -14.18 -1.66
N LEU A 107 10.65 -13.97 -2.96
CA LEU A 107 11.00 -12.72 -3.64
C LEU A 107 9.92 -11.68 -3.39
N ILE A 108 10.30 -10.53 -2.81
CA ILE A 108 9.41 -9.40 -2.55
C ILE A 108 9.62 -8.36 -3.65
N PRO A 109 8.57 -7.97 -4.37
CA PRO A 109 8.64 -6.96 -5.43
C PRO A 109 9.28 -5.65 -4.95
N ASP A 110 9.85 -4.92 -5.90
CA ASP A 110 10.34 -3.56 -5.70
C ASP A 110 9.93 -2.70 -6.92
N PHE A 111 9.55 -1.46 -6.66
CA PHE A 111 9.12 -0.51 -7.67
C PHE A 111 10.09 0.68 -7.75
N ASP A 112 10.63 0.93 -8.93
CA ASP A 112 11.47 2.10 -9.18
C ASP A 112 10.60 3.34 -9.38
N LYS A 113 10.45 4.14 -8.33
CA LYS A 113 9.65 5.39 -8.38
C LYS A 113 10.24 6.45 -9.32
N ARG A 114 11.54 6.39 -9.64
CA ARG A 114 12.19 7.31 -10.59
C ARG A 114 11.99 6.85 -12.03
N GLY A 115 12.20 5.57 -12.29
CA GLY A 115 11.93 4.95 -13.59
C GLY A 115 10.45 4.79 -13.88
N ASP A 116 9.58 4.95 -12.85
CA ASP A 116 8.14 4.78 -12.91
C ASP A 116 7.69 3.41 -13.40
N ASP A 117 8.47 2.37 -13.02
CA ASP A 117 8.16 0.99 -13.39
C ASP A 117 8.57 -0.01 -12.31
N ARG A 118 8.01 -1.23 -12.39
CA ARG A 118 8.39 -2.35 -11.52
C ARG A 118 9.79 -2.82 -11.89
N ARG A 119 10.66 -3.03 -10.88
CA ARG A 119 12.01 -3.56 -11.11
C ARG A 119 11.95 -4.99 -11.65
N PRO A 120 12.96 -5.40 -12.44
CA PRO A 120 13.13 -6.80 -12.82
C PRO A 120 13.14 -7.72 -11.59
N VAL A 121 12.63 -8.95 -11.75
CA VAL A 121 12.56 -9.94 -10.65
C VAL A 121 13.93 -10.23 -10.03
N THR A 122 15.01 -10.11 -10.80
CA THR A 122 16.41 -10.24 -10.33
C THR A 122 16.81 -9.23 -9.27
N ASP A 123 16.13 -8.09 -9.21
CA ASP A 123 16.41 -6.99 -8.29
C ASP A 123 15.47 -6.98 -7.07
N TRP A 124 14.55 -7.95 -7.02
CA TRP A 124 13.62 -8.06 -5.91
C TRP A 124 14.31 -8.49 -4.62
N ARG A 125 13.81 -8.00 -3.49
CA ARG A 125 14.33 -8.37 -2.18
C ARG A 125 13.97 -9.82 -1.86
N VAL A 126 14.89 -10.53 -1.18
CA VAL A 126 14.64 -11.90 -0.71
C VAL A 126 14.23 -11.87 0.76
N PHE A 127 13.08 -12.43 1.08
CA PHE A 127 12.72 -12.80 2.46
C PHE A 127 13.04 -14.29 2.66
N ARG A 128 13.71 -14.64 3.76
CA ARG A 128 14.15 -16.00 4.06
C ARG A 128 13.33 -16.60 5.19
N GLY A 129 12.85 -17.80 4.97
CA GLY A 129 12.09 -18.57 5.96
C GLY A 129 10.63 -18.14 6.12
N ARG A 130 9.99 -18.65 7.17
CA ARG A 130 8.61 -18.32 7.52
C ARG A 130 8.58 -17.05 8.36
N PRO A 131 7.85 -15.99 7.95
CA PRO A 131 7.75 -14.79 8.76
C PRO A 131 6.90 -15.00 10.02
N SER A 132 7.17 -14.23 11.07
CA SER A 132 6.31 -14.17 12.26
C SER A 132 4.96 -13.51 11.98
N ALA A 133 4.92 -12.61 10.99
CA ALA A 133 3.73 -11.90 10.50
C ALA A 133 4.00 -11.36 9.09
N ILE A 134 2.94 -10.99 8.38
CA ILE A 134 3.02 -10.27 7.11
C ILE A 134 2.43 -8.88 7.35
N LEU A 135 3.28 -7.85 7.24
CA LEU A 135 2.92 -6.45 7.46
C LEU A 135 2.79 -5.74 6.11
N ILE A 136 1.59 -5.26 5.78
CA ILE A 136 1.33 -4.49 4.57
C ILE A 136 1.15 -3.03 4.94
N ASP A 137 2.05 -2.15 4.49
CA ASP A 137 1.82 -0.72 4.63
C ASP A 137 1.16 -0.14 3.38
N ALA A 138 0.08 0.62 3.59
CA ALA A 138 -0.74 1.14 2.51
C ALA A 138 -1.39 2.48 2.89
N TRP A 139 -1.66 3.32 1.88
CA TRP A 139 -2.35 4.57 2.11
C TRP A 139 -3.86 4.49 1.80
N CYS A 140 -4.28 3.57 0.94
CA CYS A 140 -5.66 3.46 0.44
C CYS A 140 -6.42 2.22 0.92
N LEU A 141 -5.76 1.25 1.57
CA LEU A 141 -6.45 0.08 2.11
C LEU A 141 -7.38 0.48 3.27
N GLY A 142 -8.61 -0.03 3.23
CA GLY A 142 -9.65 0.31 4.20
C GLY A 142 -10.38 1.62 3.90
N ALA A 143 -10.10 2.29 2.77
CA ALA A 143 -10.95 3.36 2.26
C ALA A 143 -12.33 2.79 1.92
N LEU A 144 -13.38 3.55 2.22
CA LEU A 144 -14.75 3.21 1.89
C LEU A 144 -15.16 3.87 0.57
N PRO A 145 -15.98 3.23 -0.26
CA PRO A 145 -16.53 3.86 -1.43
C PRO A 145 -17.48 5.00 -1.06
N GLU A 146 -17.46 6.05 -1.87
CA GLU A 146 -18.41 7.16 -1.77
C GLU A 146 -19.75 6.80 -2.41
N GLU A 147 -20.82 7.42 -1.95
CA GLU A 147 -22.12 7.34 -2.58
C GLU A 147 -22.08 7.95 -4.00
N ALA A 148 -22.84 7.38 -4.94
CA ALA A 148 -22.84 7.81 -6.33
C ALA A 148 -23.12 9.30 -6.51
N ALA A 149 -23.95 9.89 -5.65
CA ALA A 149 -24.26 11.31 -5.67
C ALA A 149 -23.06 12.21 -5.36
N ALA A 150 -22.14 11.77 -4.50
CA ALA A 150 -20.93 12.52 -4.16
C ALA A 150 -19.93 12.58 -5.32
N LEU A 151 -20.01 11.65 -6.27
CA LEU A 151 -19.13 11.58 -7.43
C LEU A 151 -19.61 12.41 -8.64
N THR A 152 -20.71 13.13 -8.51
CA THR A 152 -21.30 13.89 -9.64
C THR A 152 -20.56 15.20 -9.92
N VAL A 153 -19.98 15.80 -8.88
CA VAL A 153 -19.32 17.11 -8.99
C VAL A 153 -17.82 16.94 -8.72
N PRO A 154 -16.95 17.49 -9.59
CA PRO A 154 -15.51 17.53 -9.33
C PRO A 154 -15.19 18.25 -8.02
N VAL A 155 -14.26 17.70 -7.21
CA VAL A 155 -13.85 18.29 -5.92
C VAL A 155 -12.54 19.07 -5.99
N ASN A 156 -11.84 19.02 -7.12
CA ASN A 156 -10.57 19.71 -7.33
C ASN A 156 -10.31 20.01 -8.83
N ALA A 157 -9.24 20.77 -9.10
CA ALA A 157 -8.88 21.15 -10.46
C ALA A 157 -8.56 19.94 -11.36
N LEU A 158 -7.87 18.91 -10.83
CA LEU A 158 -7.56 17.70 -11.60
C LEU A 158 -8.83 17.04 -12.14
N GLU A 159 -9.85 16.90 -11.31
CA GLU A 159 -11.11 16.30 -11.71
C GLU A 159 -11.88 17.21 -12.67
N THR A 160 -11.85 18.53 -12.43
CA THR A 160 -12.51 19.50 -13.33
C THR A 160 -11.91 19.47 -14.73
N ASP A 161 -10.58 19.43 -14.83
CA ASP A 161 -9.86 19.58 -16.09
C ASP A 161 -9.72 18.25 -16.84
N HIS A 162 -9.63 17.12 -16.13
CA HIS A 162 -9.27 15.83 -16.71
C HIS A 162 -10.29 14.70 -16.48
N ASP A 163 -11.31 14.91 -15.63
CA ASP A 163 -12.40 13.97 -15.39
C ASP A 163 -13.75 14.69 -15.23
N PRO A 164 -14.13 15.63 -16.14
CA PRO A 164 -15.35 16.43 -15.99
C PRO A 164 -16.61 15.55 -15.90
N ASP A 165 -16.63 14.44 -16.61
CA ASP A 165 -17.76 13.50 -16.65
C ASP A 165 -17.73 12.49 -15.49
N GLY A 166 -16.70 12.48 -14.63
CA GLY A 166 -16.59 11.61 -13.48
C GLY A 166 -16.30 10.13 -13.81
N GLY A 167 -15.81 9.84 -15.00
CA GLY A 167 -15.48 8.47 -15.43
C GLY A 167 -14.41 7.84 -14.56
N TRP A 168 -13.33 8.58 -14.32
CA TRP A 168 -12.23 8.15 -13.47
C TRP A 168 -12.65 8.00 -12.01
N ARG A 169 -13.34 9.00 -11.42
CA ARG A 169 -13.84 8.94 -10.03
C ARG A 169 -14.69 7.71 -9.78
N ARG A 170 -15.63 7.43 -10.69
CA ARG A 170 -16.50 6.25 -10.58
C ARG A 170 -15.72 4.94 -10.72
N ALA A 171 -14.75 4.87 -11.63
CA ALA A 171 -13.90 3.69 -11.80
C ALA A 171 -13.07 3.43 -10.53
N VAL A 172 -12.41 4.46 -9.97
CA VAL A 172 -11.66 4.37 -8.71
C VAL A 172 -12.59 3.93 -7.56
N ASN A 173 -13.76 4.56 -7.45
CA ASN A 173 -14.74 4.24 -6.41
C ASN A 173 -15.24 2.79 -6.50
N GLY A 174 -15.49 2.30 -7.71
CA GLY A 174 -15.87 0.92 -7.95
C GLY A 174 -14.79 -0.07 -7.54
N VAL A 175 -13.53 0.26 -7.80
CA VAL A 175 -12.38 -0.55 -7.35
C VAL A 175 -12.25 -0.56 -5.84
N VAL A 176 -12.44 0.60 -5.18
CA VAL A 176 -12.40 0.73 -3.71
C VAL A 176 -13.49 -0.11 -3.06
N GLY A 177 -14.73 -0.04 -3.55
CA GLY A 177 -15.87 -0.79 -3.02
C GLY A 177 -15.90 -2.28 -3.43
N GLY A 178 -15.07 -2.67 -4.41
CA GLY A 178 -14.93 -4.05 -4.88
C GLY A 178 -13.66 -4.71 -4.38
N ILE A 179 -12.68 -4.91 -5.27
CA ILE A 179 -11.50 -5.75 -5.01
C ILE A 179 -10.65 -5.27 -3.82
N TYR A 180 -10.64 -3.97 -3.51
CA TYR A 180 -9.91 -3.46 -2.32
C TYR A 180 -10.67 -3.76 -1.03
N ALA A 181 -11.99 -3.65 -1.03
CA ALA A 181 -12.83 -4.03 0.12
C ALA A 181 -12.69 -5.54 0.41
N ASP A 182 -12.75 -6.37 -0.61
CA ASP A 182 -12.56 -7.82 -0.49
C ASP A 182 -11.15 -8.17 0.00
N PHE A 183 -10.14 -7.41 -0.46
CA PHE A 183 -8.76 -7.63 -0.08
C PHE A 183 -8.53 -7.28 1.40
N ILE A 184 -8.99 -6.11 1.87
CA ILE A 184 -8.80 -5.68 3.27
C ILE A 184 -9.59 -6.56 4.26
N ALA A 185 -10.71 -7.14 3.84
CA ALA A 185 -11.50 -8.05 4.67
C ALA A 185 -10.74 -9.33 5.07
N ARG A 186 -9.61 -9.64 4.41
CA ARG A 186 -8.76 -10.80 4.71
C ARG A 186 -7.74 -10.54 5.80
N PHE A 187 -7.56 -9.29 6.24
CA PHE A 187 -6.57 -8.93 7.24
C PHE A 187 -7.05 -9.28 8.66
N ASP A 188 -6.16 -9.84 9.48
CA ASP A 188 -6.44 -10.17 10.89
C ASP A 188 -6.50 -8.92 11.76
N ALA A 189 -5.75 -7.88 11.38
CA ALA A 189 -5.78 -6.59 12.07
C ALA A 189 -5.46 -5.43 11.10
N VAL A 190 -6.04 -4.27 11.40
CA VAL A 190 -5.76 -3.00 10.71
C VAL A 190 -5.34 -1.96 11.74
N LEU A 191 -4.12 -1.45 11.61
CA LEU A 191 -3.62 -0.34 12.40
C LEU A 191 -3.68 0.94 11.57
N PHE A 192 -4.57 1.86 11.94
CA PHE A 192 -4.74 3.13 11.26
C PHE A 192 -3.95 4.26 11.93
N LEU A 193 -2.96 4.80 11.23
CA LEU A 193 -2.19 5.98 11.65
C LEU A 193 -2.94 7.23 11.23
N ARG A 194 -3.76 7.76 12.14
CA ARG A 194 -4.58 8.93 11.88
C ARG A 194 -3.71 10.19 11.84
N ALA A 195 -3.77 10.93 10.72
CA ALA A 195 -3.26 12.30 10.66
C ALA A 195 -4.17 13.25 11.48
N PRO A 196 -3.62 14.29 12.13
CA PRO A 196 -4.41 15.28 12.86
C PRO A 196 -5.43 16.01 11.97
N SER A 197 -5.01 16.37 10.76
CA SER A 197 -5.84 16.93 9.70
C SER A 197 -5.25 16.56 8.33
N PHE A 198 -5.94 16.88 7.23
CA PHE A 198 -5.39 16.67 5.89
C PHE A 198 -4.31 17.72 5.55
N ASP A 199 -4.36 18.91 6.15
CA ASP A 199 -3.41 19.99 5.86
C ASP A 199 -1.96 19.62 6.15
N VAL A 200 -1.72 18.83 7.21
CA VAL A 200 -0.36 18.37 7.56
C VAL A 200 0.22 17.36 6.56
N VAL A 201 -0.60 16.74 5.70
CA VAL A 201 -0.15 15.72 4.75
C VAL A 201 0.76 16.33 3.68
N LEU A 202 0.45 17.55 3.24
CA LEU A 202 1.29 18.28 2.29
C LEU A 202 2.68 18.57 2.90
N ASP A 203 2.73 19.08 4.11
CA ASP A 203 3.98 19.38 4.80
C ASP A 203 4.83 18.12 5.01
N TRP A 204 4.18 17.03 5.46
CA TRP A 204 4.86 15.74 5.61
C TRP A 204 5.42 15.21 4.29
N ARG A 205 4.68 15.41 3.21
CA ARG A 205 5.12 14.99 1.88
C ARG A 205 6.31 15.81 1.40
N CYS A 206 6.27 17.13 1.56
CA CYS A 206 7.38 18.02 1.25
C CYS A 206 8.64 17.66 2.06
N GLN A 207 8.48 17.41 3.37
CA GLN A 207 9.59 16.96 4.22
C GLN A 207 10.18 15.63 3.75
N GLN A 208 9.34 14.66 3.40
CA GLN A 208 9.78 13.36 2.90
C GLN A 208 10.58 13.50 1.60
N GLU A 209 10.18 14.38 0.71
CA GLU A 209 10.90 14.63 -0.55
C GLU A 209 12.21 15.39 -0.31
N ALA A 210 12.22 16.36 0.57
CA ALA A 210 13.45 17.05 1.00
C ALA A 210 14.47 16.08 1.60
N ASP A 211 14.04 15.19 2.50
CA ASP A 211 14.89 14.13 3.08
C ASP A 211 15.48 13.20 2.01
N LEU A 212 14.69 12.87 0.95
CA LEU A 212 15.14 12.03 -0.16
C LEU A 212 16.16 12.73 -1.07
N LEU A 213 16.06 14.05 -1.20
CA LEU A 213 16.95 14.87 -2.01
C LEU A 213 18.19 15.34 -1.24
N GLY A 214 18.20 15.20 0.09
CA GLY A 214 19.28 15.65 0.98
C GLY A 214 19.38 17.17 1.12
N VAL A 215 18.24 17.87 1.01
CA VAL A 215 18.10 19.32 1.15
C VAL A 215 17.28 19.69 2.37
#